data_5d49797cd3d75865cc90e66d7caa331d
#
_entry.id   5d49797cd3d75865cc90e66d7caa331d
#
_cell.length_a   1.000
_cell.length_b   1.000
_cell.length_c   1.000
_cell.angle_alpha   90.00
_cell.angle_beta   90.00
_cell.angle_gamma   90.00
#
_symmetry.space_group_name_H-M   'P 1'
#
loop_
_entity.id
_entity.type
_entity.pdbx_description
1 polymer ?
#
loop_
_entity_poly.entity_id
_entity_poly.type
_entity_poly.pdbx_seq_one_letter_code
_entity_poly.pdbx_strand_id
1 'polypeptide(L)'
;MLLDFLSGKHREPAECIIKVDGEEIAHLYPFLTEVHVECSRGDAWSGTLRFESRRDENGVWSVQDDPAIRPWKPIVIEAAFGTTVEEIVRGYIREVVADYPEDPGATTVTVELQDDSIAMDREHVRKAWGNEVPTTDAAILLDILSKYPLSPDPENGAGLDGLTVNQNATDIRFLRARAEANGYELILDRGLLYFGPMRLEADAQETILVYAGRDTHCFRFDVRADGHQPDAVGYDVAPETGSEPVHQDVQPDVPSLGTEPADSVDSGLSPFIWRLDRPGSVSAAELDAYARGRANELSMRVRAQGELDGSLYGHVLRVGLPVGVDGIGTTMQGIYYVDSVTHVFSVDGYRESFTLLRNAYGDNLEGGTSVLAGVL
;
A
#
# COMPACT_ATOMS: atom_id res chain seq x y z
N MET A 1 -2.24 -35.59 17.96
CA MET A 1 -3.13 -34.73 18.75
C MET A 1 -2.61 -34.37 20.15
N LEU A 2 -1.72 -35.15 20.81
CA LEU A 2 -1.15 -34.78 22.12
C LEU A 2 0.26 -34.15 22.00
N LEU A 3 0.91 -34.26 20.86
CA LEU A 3 2.27 -33.73 20.60
C LEU A 3 2.25 -32.28 20.10
N ASP A 4 1.16 -31.82 19.51
CA ASP A 4 1.03 -30.41 19.06
C ASP A 4 0.76 -29.46 20.25
N PHE A 5 0.28 -29.98 21.38
CA PHE A 5 0.06 -29.18 22.59
C PHE A 5 1.37 -28.88 23.36
N LEU A 6 2.47 -29.56 23.03
CA LEU A 6 3.79 -29.38 23.63
C LEU A 6 4.77 -28.58 22.74
N SER A 7 4.43 -28.40 21.48
CA SER A 7 5.08 -27.43 20.60
C SER A 7 4.40 -26.07 20.78
N GLY A 8 4.51 -25.48 21.96
CA GLY A 8 4.37 -24.03 22.06
C GLY A 8 5.29 -23.45 20.98
N LYS A 9 4.73 -22.88 19.92
CA LYS A 9 5.55 -22.11 18.97
C LYS A 9 6.32 -21.12 19.84
N HIS A 10 7.63 -21.35 20.02
CA HIS A 10 8.52 -20.32 20.56
C HIS A 10 8.42 -19.20 19.51
N ARG A 11 7.58 -18.20 19.82
CA ARG A 11 7.45 -17.00 19.01
C ARG A 11 8.73 -16.22 19.30
N GLU A 12 9.63 -16.22 18.34
CA GLU A 12 10.80 -15.39 18.37
C GLU A 12 10.38 -13.96 18.07
N PRO A 13 10.92 -12.94 18.77
CA PRO A 13 10.67 -11.55 18.42
C PRO A 13 11.02 -11.31 16.96
N ALA A 14 10.24 -10.49 16.26
CA ALA A 14 10.62 -10.08 14.91
C ALA A 14 11.87 -9.20 14.99
N GLU A 15 12.85 -9.50 14.13
CA GLU A 15 14.09 -8.73 14.02
C GLU A 15 14.03 -7.84 12.76
N CYS A 16 14.50 -6.59 12.90
CA CYS A 16 14.66 -5.69 11.78
C CYS A 16 16.02 -5.91 11.12
N ILE A 17 16.04 -6.18 9.83
CA ILE A 17 17.26 -6.29 9.02
C ILE A 17 17.31 -5.10 8.06
N ILE A 18 18.41 -4.34 8.11
CA ILE A 18 18.64 -3.17 7.25
C ILE A 18 19.88 -3.43 6.41
N LYS A 19 19.70 -3.39 5.08
CA LYS A 19 20.80 -3.56 4.12
C LYS A 19 20.99 -2.28 3.33
N VAL A 20 22.23 -1.82 3.21
CA VAL A 20 22.63 -0.69 2.38
C VAL A 20 23.69 -1.15 1.37
N ASP A 21 23.53 -0.81 0.10
CA ASP A 21 24.33 -1.39 -0.99
C ASP A 21 24.35 -2.95 -1.00
N GLY A 22 23.31 -3.58 -0.50
CA GLY A 22 23.19 -5.05 -0.40
C GLY A 22 23.88 -5.66 0.83
N GLU A 23 24.57 -4.89 1.65
CA GLU A 23 25.27 -5.35 2.85
C GLU A 23 24.48 -4.93 4.11
N GLU A 24 24.34 -5.85 5.06
CA GLU A 24 23.67 -5.57 6.34
C GLU A 24 24.50 -4.62 7.20
N ILE A 25 23.86 -3.57 7.72
CA ILE A 25 24.52 -2.56 8.59
C ILE A 25 24.47 -2.95 10.09
N ALA A 26 24.66 -4.22 10.42
CA ALA A 26 24.56 -4.77 11.78
C ALA A 26 25.41 -4.01 12.81
N HIS A 27 26.55 -3.44 12.41
CA HIS A 27 27.42 -2.63 13.26
C HIS A 27 26.78 -1.31 13.74
N LEU A 28 25.72 -0.83 13.06
CA LEU A 28 24.96 0.36 13.44
C LEU A 28 23.75 0.06 14.34
N TYR A 29 23.33 -1.20 14.48
CA TYR A 29 22.17 -1.57 15.32
C TYR A 29 22.29 -1.15 16.80
N PRO A 30 23.48 -1.13 17.43
CA PRO A 30 23.60 -0.63 18.81
C PRO A 30 23.22 0.86 18.97
N PHE A 31 23.14 1.61 17.87
CA PHE A 31 22.76 3.03 17.84
C PHE A 31 21.35 3.26 17.30
N LEU A 32 20.73 2.25 16.69
CA LEU A 32 19.38 2.33 16.14
C LEU A 32 18.34 2.35 17.25
N THR A 33 17.48 3.37 17.25
CA THR A 33 16.43 3.54 18.26
C THR A 33 15.03 3.25 17.70
N GLU A 34 14.81 3.53 16.44
CA GLU A 34 13.50 3.36 15.81
C GLU A 34 13.64 3.18 14.29
N VAL A 35 12.81 2.32 13.72
CA VAL A 35 12.54 2.20 12.29
C VAL A 35 11.06 2.43 12.09
N HIS A 36 10.72 3.35 11.20
CA HIS A 36 9.35 3.67 10.85
C HIS A 36 9.21 3.63 9.32
N VAL A 37 8.27 2.84 8.80
CA VAL A 37 8.02 2.71 7.35
C VAL A 37 6.53 2.86 7.08
N GLU A 38 6.17 3.75 6.17
CA GLU A 38 4.81 4.00 5.74
C GLU A 38 4.61 3.48 4.31
N CYS A 39 3.68 2.55 4.15
CA CYS A 39 3.28 1.95 2.88
C CYS A 39 1.81 2.26 2.61
N SER A 40 1.47 2.76 1.42
CA SER A 40 0.09 3.02 1.02
C SER A 40 -0.14 2.76 -0.47
N ARG A 41 -1.41 2.55 -0.85
CA ARG A 41 -1.79 2.37 -2.26
C ARG A 41 -1.63 3.64 -3.10
N GLY A 42 -1.83 4.81 -2.48
CA GLY A 42 -1.93 6.09 -3.20
C GLY A 42 -0.62 6.84 -3.36
N ASP A 43 0.35 6.58 -2.47
CA ASP A 43 1.57 7.38 -2.36
C ASP A 43 2.84 6.54 -2.54
N ALA A 44 3.97 7.20 -2.69
CA ALA A 44 5.27 6.57 -2.58
C ALA A 44 5.49 6.10 -1.14
N TRP A 45 6.05 4.91 -0.97
CA TRP A 45 6.40 4.41 0.35
C TRP A 45 7.61 5.17 0.87
N SER A 46 7.60 5.48 2.15
CA SER A 46 8.65 6.22 2.82
C SER A 46 9.08 5.54 4.10
N GLY A 47 10.29 5.81 4.55
CA GLY A 47 10.76 5.30 5.82
C GLY A 47 11.72 6.27 6.51
N THR A 48 11.84 6.07 7.81
CA THR A 48 12.72 6.85 8.68
C THR A 48 13.45 5.90 9.62
N LEU A 49 14.79 6.00 9.65
CA LEU A 49 15.63 5.35 10.64
C LEU A 49 16.16 6.40 11.59
N ARG A 50 16.01 6.18 12.88
CA ARG A 50 16.54 7.07 13.94
C ARG A 50 17.65 6.40 14.69
N PHE A 51 18.78 7.10 14.80
CA PHE A 51 19.96 6.65 15.51
C PHE A 51 20.37 7.66 16.57
N GLU A 52 20.83 7.15 17.71
CA GLU A 52 21.71 7.91 18.60
C GLU A 52 23.14 7.84 18.03
N SER A 53 23.88 8.94 18.05
CA SER A 53 25.26 8.95 17.56
C SER A 53 26.22 9.41 18.63
N ARG A 54 27.38 8.78 18.67
CA ARG A 54 28.42 9.08 19.66
C ARG A 54 29.73 9.37 18.95
N ARG A 55 30.47 10.31 19.51
CA ARG A 55 31.80 10.68 19.04
C ARG A 55 32.87 9.90 19.80
N ASP A 56 33.80 9.31 19.09
CA ASP A 56 34.96 8.65 19.70
C ASP A 56 36.07 9.64 20.08
N GLU A 57 37.12 9.16 20.73
CA GLU A 57 38.32 9.94 21.13
C GLU A 57 39.12 10.51 19.95
N ASN A 58 38.97 9.97 18.75
CA ASN A 58 39.59 10.46 17.53
C ASN A 58 38.74 11.52 16.83
N GLY A 59 37.54 11.78 17.34
CA GLY A 59 36.62 12.75 16.79
C GLY A 59 35.67 12.20 15.73
N VAL A 60 35.65 10.88 15.50
CA VAL A 60 34.80 10.19 14.52
C VAL A 60 33.43 9.89 15.14
N TRP A 61 32.39 10.15 14.40
CA TRP A 61 31.01 9.87 14.81
C TRP A 61 30.55 8.50 14.32
N SER A 62 29.87 7.76 15.18
CA SER A 62 29.51 6.37 14.94
C SER A 62 28.55 6.15 13.77
N VAL A 63 27.68 7.12 13.45
CA VAL A 63 26.64 6.96 12.42
C VAL A 63 26.89 7.85 11.21
N GLN A 64 26.95 9.18 11.38
CA GLN A 64 27.04 10.12 10.26
C GLN A 64 28.39 10.06 9.51
N ASP A 65 29.45 9.52 10.11
CA ASP A 65 30.74 9.30 9.44
C ASP A 65 30.80 7.92 8.76
N ASP A 66 29.81 7.04 9.00
CA ASP A 66 29.75 5.75 8.34
C ASP A 66 29.49 5.89 6.82
N PRO A 67 30.25 5.20 5.97
CA PRO A 67 30.09 5.28 4.52
C PRO A 67 28.76 4.73 3.99
N ALA A 68 28.06 3.89 4.74
CA ALA A 68 26.71 3.40 4.40
C ALA A 68 25.67 4.51 4.50
N ILE A 69 25.85 5.47 5.43
CA ILE A 69 24.87 6.54 5.68
C ILE A 69 25.12 7.73 4.74
N ARG A 70 24.70 7.59 3.50
CA ARG A 70 24.83 8.65 2.47
C ARG A 70 23.57 8.69 1.59
N PRO A 71 23.12 9.89 1.17
CA PRO A 71 22.04 10.00 0.19
C PRO A 71 22.31 9.22 -1.10
N TRP A 72 21.25 8.69 -1.69
CA TRP A 72 21.24 7.87 -2.90
C TRP A 72 21.83 6.46 -2.77
N LYS A 73 22.24 6.04 -1.59
CA LYS A 73 22.55 4.64 -1.35
C LYS A 73 21.27 3.80 -1.44
N PRO A 74 21.28 2.67 -2.18
CA PRO A 74 20.17 1.75 -2.16
C PRO A 74 20.02 1.12 -0.78
N ILE A 75 18.79 1.03 -0.29
CA ILE A 75 18.46 0.52 1.02
C ILE A 75 17.29 -0.46 0.93
N VAL A 76 17.35 -1.53 1.74
CA VAL A 76 16.27 -2.50 1.92
C VAL A 76 16.04 -2.68 3.41
N ILE A 77 14.77 -2.66 3.82
CA ILE A 77 14.34 -2.96 5.19
C ILE A 77 13.51 -4.23 5.15
N GLU A 78 13.87 -5.20 5.98
CA GLU A 78 13.23 -6.51 6.08
C GLU A 78 12.83 -6.79 7.54
N ALA A 79 11.78 -7.60 7.70
CA ALA A 79 11.41 -8.21 8.98
C ALA A 79 11.79 -9.69 8.96
N ALA A 80 12.50 -10.17 9.99
CA ALA A 80 12.81 -11.57 10.15
C ALA A 80 11.94 -12.17 11.26
N PHE A 81 11.30 -13.29 10.96
CA PHE A 81 10.45 -14.08 11.85
C PHE A 81 11.06 -15.47 12.00
N GLY A 82 12.06 -15.59 12.87
CA GLY A 82 12.87 -16.79 12.97
C GLY A 82 13.64 -17.07 11.67
N THR A 83 13.27 -18.10 10.92
CA THR A 83 13.92 -18.46 9.66
C THR A 83 13.33 -17.81 8.43
N THR A 84 12.19 -17.15 8.55
CA THR A 84 11.51 -16.45 7.45
C THR A 84 11.89 -14.99 7.46
N VAL A 85 12.33 -14.47 6.31
CA VAL A 85 12.66 -13.06 6.12
C VAL A 85 11.75 -12.49 5.06
N GLU A 86 11.08 -11.39 5.38
CA GLU A 86 10.17 -10.70 4.46
C GLU A 86 10.60 -9.25 4.29
N GLU A 87 10.70 -8.81 3.03
CA GLU A 87 11.01 -7.42 2.70
C GLU A 87 9.81 -6.53 3.02
N ILE A 88 10.05 -5.41 3.70
CA ILE A 88 9.04 -4.36 3.96
C ILE A 88 9.11 -3.30 2.86
N VAL A 89 10.29 -2.73 2.63
CA VAL A 89 10.51 -1.68 1.65
C VAL A 89 11.91 -1.75 1.08
N ARG A 90 12.03 -1.40 -0.20
CA ARG A 90 13.30 -1.10 -0.87
C ARG A 90 13.23 0.25 -1.56
N GLY A 91 14.37 0.88 -1.70
CA GLY A 91 14.49 2.16 -2.36
C GLY A 91 15.84 2.81 -2.11
N TYR A 92 15.84 4.10 -1.86
CA TYR A 92 17.06 4.89 -1.71
C TYR A 92 17.00 5.78 -0.48
N ILE A 93 18.15 5.98 0.17
CA ILE A 93 18.31 7.02 1.19
C ILE A 93 18.12 8.37 0.49
N ARG A 94 17.09 9.11 0.91
CA ARG A 94 16.74 10.43 0.36
C ARG A 94 17.49 11.54 1.06
N GLU A 95 17.49 11.50 2.39
CA GLU A 95 18.04 12.56 3.23
C GLU A 95 18.69 11.97 4.48
N VAL A 96 19.75 12.62 4.93
CA VAL A 96 20.41 12.31 6.21
C VAL A 96 20.52 13.60 6.99
N VAL A 97 19.87 13.63 8.16
CA VAL A 97 19.86 14.79 9.08
C VAL A 97 20.61 14.41 10.35
N ALA A 98 21.69 15.12 10.64
CA ALA A 98 22.39 14.98 11.91
C ALA A 98 22.10 16.21 12.80
N ASP A 99 21.54 15.98 13.98
CA ASP A 99 21.22 17.01 14.97
C ASP A 99 22.27 16.99 16.09
N TYR A 100 22.87 18.16 16.34
CA TYR A 100 23.94 18.38 17.32
C TYR A 100 23.45 19.32 18.42
N PRO A 101 22.73 18.82 19.43
CA PRO A 101 22.25 19.63 20.54
C PRO A 101 23.40 20.10 21.45
N GLU A 102 23.09 20.97 22.41
CA GLU A 102 24.09 21.48 23.39
C GLU A 102 24.73 20.34 24.21
N ASP A 103 23.95 19.28 24.52
CA ASP A 103 24.47 18.05 25.10
C ASP A 103 24.96 17.10 23.99
N PRO A 104 26.28 16.88 23.86
CA PRO A 104 26.81 15.98 22.84
C PRO A 104 26.32 14.53 22.96
N GLY A 105 25.88 14.11 24.16
CA GLY A 105 25.33 12.78 24.44
C GLY A 105 23.94 12.57 23.82
N ALA A 106 23.25 13.63 23.43
CA ALA A 106 21.93 13.61 22.81
C ALA A 106 21.97 13.79 21.29
N THR A 107 23.15 13.65 20.64
CA THR A 107 23.28 13.74 19.19
C THR A 107 22.51 12.61 18.51
N THR A 108 21.67 12.96 17.53
CA THR A 108 20.87 12.02 16.77
C THR A 108 21.14 12.12 15.27
N VAL A 109 20.92 11.02 14.58
CA VAL A 109 20.94 10.97 13.11
C VAL A 109 19.62 10.37 12.64
N THR A 110 18.95 11.10 11.78
CA THR A 110 17.73 10.64 11.09
C THR A 110 18.07 10.39 9.64
N VAL A 111 17.75 9.18 9.17
CA VAL A 111 17.90 8.77 7.77
C VAL A 111 16.50 8.62 7.20
N GLU A 112 16.18 9.43 6.19
CA GLU A 112 14.94 9.32 5.45
C GLU A 112 15.16 8.55 4.16
N LEU A 113 14.26 7.63 3.86
CA LEU A 113 14.27 6.85 2.62
C LEU A 113 12.92 6.97 1.89
N GLN A 114 12.96 6.70 0.61
CA GLN A 114 11.77 6.56 -0.23
C GLN A 114 11.97 5.34 -1.14
N ASP A 115 10.85 4.71 -1.50
CA ASP A 115 10.83 3.56 -2.40
C ASP A 115 11.49 3.83 -3.76
N ASP A 116 11.58 2.81 -4.59
CA ASP A 116 12.23 2.89 -5.91
C ASP A 116 11.63 3.96 -6.84
N SER A 117 10.42 4.47 -6.55
CA SER A 117 9.78 5.53 -7.33
C SER A 117 10.58 6.84 -7.35
N ILE A 118 11.40 7.08 -6.32
CA ILE A 118 12.25 8.29 -6.26
C ILE A 118 13.24 8.35 -7.43
N ALA A 119 13.72 7.19 -7.90
CA ALA A 119 14.60 7.12 -9.06
C ALA A 119 13.89 7.53 -10.35
N MET A 120 12.58 7.30 -10.41
CA MET A 120 11.71 7.65 -11.54
C MET A 120 11.23 9.12 -11.51
N ASP A 121 11.45 9.84 -10.39
CA ASP A 121 11.06 11.27 -10.24
C ASP A 121 12.24 12.24 -10.51
N ARG A 122 13.39 11.76 -11.03
CA ARG A 122 14.61 12.58 -11.19
C ARG A 122 14.67 13.36 -12.48
N GLU A 123 14.09 12.84 -13.55
CA GLU A 123 14.18 13.43 -14.89
C GLU A 123 12.81 13.86 -15.41
N HIS A 124 12.69 15.11 -15.85
CA HIS A 124 11.51 15.60 -16.53
C HIS A 124 11.55 15.21 -18.00
N VAL A 125 10.62 14.35 -18.42
CA VAL A 125 10.55 13.82 -19.78
C VAL A 125 9.50 14.55 -20.60
N ARG A 126 9.88 14.92 -21.83
CA ARG A 126 8.94 15.40 -22.86
C ARG A 126 8.93 14.42 -24.01
N LYS A 127 7.88 13.62 -24.08
CA LYS A 127 7.72 12.57 -25.10
C LYS A 127 6.28 12.49 -25.55
N ALA A 128 6.08 12.40 -26.86
CA ALA A 128 4.79 12.09 -27.41
C ALA A 128 4.70 10.57 -27.65
N TRP A 129 3.67 9.95 -27.12
CA TRP A 129 3.40 8.53 -27.26
C TRP A 129 2.29 8.31 -28.28
N GLY A 130 2.46 7.35 -29.19
CA GLY A 130 1.42 6.96 -30.14
C GLY A 130 1.24 7.91 -31.33
N ASN A 131 2.18 8.80 -31.63
CA ASN A 131 2.05 9.77 -32.71
C ASN A 131 2.01 9.15 -34.12
N GLU A 132 2.81 8.12 -34.39
CA GLU A 132 2.87 7.45 -35.69
C GLU A 132 1.87 6.27 -35.73
N VAL A 133 1.83 5.49 -34.67
CA VAL A 133 0.91 4.39 -34.46
C VAL A 133 0.39 4.48 -33.02
N PRO A 134 -0.94 4.48 -32.81
CA PRO A 134 -1.51 4.48 -31.47
C PRO A 134 -0.88 3.40 -30.58
N THR A 135 -0.69 3.69 -29.31
CA THR A 135 -0.03 2.82 -28.32
C THR A 135 -1.01 2.36 -27.23
N THR A 136 -0.53 1.61 -26.26
CA THR A 136 -1.30 1.14 -25.11
C THR A 136 -0.59 1.54 -23.80
N ASP A 137 -1.33 1.63 -22.70
CA ASP A 137 -0.71 1.90 -21.39
C ASP A 137 0.31 0.82 -21.01
N ALA A 138 0.04 -0.44 -21.31
CA ALA A 138 0.98 -1.54 -21.09
C ALA A 138 2.30 -1.36 -21.84
N ALA A 139 2.25 -0.92 -23.12
CA ALA A 139 3.46 -0.67 -23.90
C ALA A 139 4.26 0.54 -23.37
N ILE A 140 3.57 1.59 -22.93
CA ILE A 140 4.17 2.77 -22.30
C ILE A 140 4.87 2.35 -21.00
N LEU A 141 4.20 1.58 -20.16
CA LEU A 141 4.73 1.06 -18.89
C LEU A 141 6.03 0.28 -19.12
N LEU A 142 6.03 -0.68 -20.05
CA LEU A 142 7.20 -1.50 -20.35
C LEU A 142 8.38 -0.67 -20.85
N ASP A 143 8.14 0.31 -21.74
CA ASP A 143 9.19 1.20 -22.23
C ASP A 143 9.79 2.04 -21.10
N ILE A 144 8.96 2.57 -20.23
CA ILE A 144 9.42 3.34 -19.06
C ILE A 144 10.22 2.46 -18.11
N LEU A 145 9.70 1.28 -17.72
CA LEU A 145 10.37 0.37 -16.78
C LEU A 145 11.72 -0.11 -17.29
N SER A 146 11.91 -0.20 -18.61
CA SER A 146 13.19 -0.62 -19.20
C SER A 146 14.38 0.24 -18.78
N LYS A 147 14.16 1.43 -18.25
CA LYS A 147 15.18 2.38 -17.79
C LYS A 147 15.60 2.16 -16.33
N TYR A 148 14.85 1.37 -15.57
CA TYR A 148 14.99 1.23 -14.12
C TYR A 148 15.21 -0.23 -13.73
N PRO A 149 15.79 -0.52 -12.55
CA PRO A 149 15.97 -1.88 -12.04
C PRO A 149 14.65 -2.44 -11.45
N LEU A 150 13.56 -2.25 -12.20
CA LEU A 150 12.21 -2.67 -11.83
C LEU A 150 11.66 -3.64 -12.88
N SER A 151 10.83 -4.57 -12.44
CA SER A 151 10.10 -5.48 -13.32
C SER A 151 8.60 -5.16 -13.28
N PRO A 152 7.89 -5.37 -14.41
CA PRO A 152 6.43 -5.30 -14.38
C PRO A 152 5.88 -6.45 -13.53
N ASP A 153 4.87 -6.17 -12.71
CA ASP A 153 4.13 -7.22 -12.02
C ASP A 153 3.38 -8.09 -13.06
N PRO A 154 3.41 -9.43 -12.94
CA PRO A 154 2.73 -10.32 -13.88
C PRO A 154 1.21 -10.15 -13.90
N GLU A 155 0.61 -9.55 -12.87
CA GLU A 155 -0.83 -9.27 -12.77
C GLU A 155 -1.23 -7.89 -13.29
N ASN A 156 -0.32 -7.17 -13.96
CA ASN A 156 -0.61 -5.85 -14.50
C ASN A 156 -1.81 -5.87 -15.46
N GLY A 157 -2.69 -4.87 -15.31
CA GLY A 157 -3.76 -4.61 -16.25
C GLY A 157 -3.25 -4.13 -17.61
N ALA A 158 -4.02 -4.37 -18.67
CA ALA A 158 -3.68 -3.92 -20.01
C ALA A 158 -3.75 -2.38 -20.16
N GLY A 159 -4.57 -1.72 -19.33
CA GLY A 159 -4.87 -0.30 -19.47
C GLY A 159 -5.66 0.02 -20.74
N LEU A 160 -5.72 1.29 -21.06
CA LEU A 160 -6.37 1.80 -22.28
C LEU A 160 -5.50 1.54 -23.51
N ASP A 161 -6.15 1.32 -24.64
CA ASP A 161 -5.53 1.15 -25.95
C ASP A 161 -5.83 2.34 -26.89
N GLY A 162 -5.24 2.32 -28.09
CA GLY A 162 -5.45 3.36 -29.08
C GLY A 162 -4.99 4.75 -28.67
N LEU A 163 -4.02 4.83 -27.76
CA LEU A 163 -3.59 6.07 -27.13
C LEU A 163 -2.70 6.92 -28.01
N THR A 164 -2.96 8.23 -27.98
CA THR A 164 -2.04 9.29 -28.43
C THR A 164 -1.95 10.30 -27.30
N VAL A 165 -0.91 10.20 -26.46
CA VAL A 165 -0.76 10.99 -25.25
C VAL A 165 0.62 11.64 -25.14
N ASN A 166 0.69 12.78 -24.46
CA ASN A 166 1.92 13.51 -24.25
C ASN A 166 2.36 13.39 -22.80
N GLN A 167 3.58 12.91 -22.60
CA GLN A 167 4.28 13.00 -21.34
C GLN A 167 4.97 14.36 -21.24
N ASN A 168 4.71 15.11 -20.19
CA ASN A 168 5.39 16.35 -19.83
C ASN A 168 5.54 16.38 -18.30
N ALA A 169 6.16 15.34 -17.78
CA ALA A 169 6.34 15.09 -16.35
C ALA A 169 7.48 14.07 -16.16
N THR A 170 7.83 13.79 -14.92
CA THR A 170 8.71 12.66 -14.61
C THR A 170 8.01 11.35 -14.87
N ASP A 171 8.74 10.26 -15.04
CA ASP A 171 8.19 8.95 -15.41
C ASP A 171 7.17 8.47 -14.38
N ILE A 172 7.45 8.59 -13.08
CA ILE A 172 6.52 8.14 -12.04
C ILE A 172 5.23 8.97 -12.00
N ARG A 173 5.33 10.30 -12.15
CA ARG A 173 4.15 11.17 -12.17
C ARG A 173 3.27 10.91 -13.39
N PHE A 174 3.90 10.63 -14.51
CA PHE A 174 3.17 10.27 -15.72
C PHE A 174 2.46 8.92 -15.57
N LEU A 175 3.13 7.88 -15.04
CA LEU A 175 2.51 6.59 -14.79
C LEU A 175 1.37 6.66 -13.76
N ARG A 176 1.51 7.47 -12.69
CA ARG A 176 0.42 7.73 -11.75
C ARG A 176 -0.78 8.38 -12.42
N ALA A 177 -0.56 9.38 -13.27
CA ALA A 177 -1.64 10.00 -14.03
C ALA A 177 -2.31 9.01 -15.00
N ARG A 178 -1.54 8.05 -15.59
CA ARG A 178 -2.10 6.98 -16.41
C ARG A 178 -2.88 5.96 -15.58
N ALA A 179 -2.38 5.59 -14.40
CA ALA A 179 -3.12 4.73 -13.47
C ALA A 179 -4.46 5.39 -13.08
N GLU A 180 -4.44 6.65 -12.68
CA GLU A 180 -5.65 7.40 -12.35
C GLU A 180 -6.65 7.44 -13.52
N ALA A 181 -6.16 7.68 -14.75
CA ALA A 181 -7.00 7.69 -15.95
C ALA A 181 -7.67 6.34 -16.25
N ASN A 182 -7.05 5.24 -15.84
CA ASN A 182 -7.60 3.88 -15.95
C ASN A 182 -8.45 3.46 -14.74
N GLY A 183 -8.47 4.25 -13.65
CA GLY A 183 -9.02 3.81 -12.38
C GLY A 183 -8.21 2.67 -11.74
N TYR A 184 -6.91 2.67 -11.96
CA TYR A 184 -5.94 1.67 -11.52
C TYR A 184 -5.12 2.15 -10.33
N GLU A 185 -4.55 1.20 -9.62
CA GLU A 185 -3.50 1.40 -8.62
C GLU A 185 -2.12 1.36 -9.27
N LEU A 186 -1.16 2.03 -8.65
CA LEU A 186 0.24 1.95 -8.99
C LEU A 186 1.05 1.72 -7.72
N ILE A 187 1.48 0.48 -7.52
CA ILE A 187 2.17 0.03 -6.31
C ILE A 187 3.55 -0.52 -6.69
N LEU A 188 4.58 -0.04 -5.98
CA LEU A 188 5.93 -0.59 -6.08
C LEU A 188 6.21 -1.44 -4.86
N ASP A 189 6.33 -2.74 -5.04
CA ASP A 189 6.63 -3.70 -3.96
C ASP A 189 7.69 -4.71 -4.43
N ARG A 190 8.74 -4.90 -3.65
CA ARG A 190 9.80 -5.90 -3.90
C ARG A 190 10.42 -5.84 -5.32
N GLY A 191 10.60 -4.64 -5.84
CA GLY A 191 11.15 -4.43 -7.20
C GLY A 191 10.18 -4.72 -8.33
N LEU A 192 8.91 -4.99 -8.03
CA LEU A 192 7.82 -5.10 -8.99
C LEU A 192 7.01 -3.81 -9.01
N LEU A 193 6.55 -3.41 -10.19
CA LEU A 193 5.59 -2.34 -10.34
C LEU A 193 4.25 -2.92 -10.80
N TYR A 194 3.27 -2.84 -9.90
CA TYR A 194 1.89 -3.16 -10.19
C TYR A 194 1.19 -1.94 -10.79
N PHE A 195 0.49 -2.15 -11.90
CA PHE A 195 -0.35 -1.17 -12.59
C PHE A 195 -1.64 -1.89 -12.99
N GLY A 196 -2.69 -1.74 -12.21
CA GLY A 196 -3.92 -2.51 -12.44
C GLY A 196 -5.06 -2.11 -11.50
N PRO A 197 -6.25 -2.72 -11.66
CA PRO A 197 -7.38 -2.51 -10.76
C PRO A 197 -7.08 -3.03 -9.35
N MET A 198 -7.91 -2.70 -8.36
CA MET A 198 -7.82 -3.30 -7.03
C MET A 198 -7.85 -4.84 -7.11
N ARG A 199 -6.89 -5.51 -6.46
CA ARG A 199 -6.74 -6.98 -6.50
C ARG A 199 -7.64 -7.69 -5.48
N LEU A 200 -8.95 -7.45 -5.55
CA LEU A 200 -9.92 -7.94 -4.55
C LEU A 200 -10.11 -9.46 -4.58
N GLU A 201 -9.76 -10.13 -5.68
CA GLU A 201 -9.86 -11.58 -5.86
C GLU A 201 -8.52 -12.31 -5.69
N ALA A 202 -7.44 -11.58 -5.33
CA ALA A 202 -6.17 -12.22 -5.01
C ALA A 202 -6.29 -13.08 -3.74
N ASP A 203 -5.37 -14.02 -3.57
CA ASP A 203 -5.29 -14.84 -2.36
C ASP A 203 -5.13 -13.95 -1.13
N ALA A 204 -5.97 -14.21 -0.11
CA ALA A 204 -5.92 -13.44 1.12
C ALA A 204 -4.65 -13.77 1.92
N GLN A 205 -4.06 -12.74 2.50
CA GLN A 205 -2.96 -12.86 3.46
C GLN A 205 -3.42 -13.56 4.74
N GLU A 206 -2.46 -13.89 5.63
CA GLU A 206 -2.76 -14.49 6.93
C GLU A 206 -3.81 -13.67 7.70
N THR A 207 -4.79 -14.37 8.31
CA THR A 207 -5.95 -13.74 8.94
C THR A 207 -5.56 -12.98 10.21
N ILE A 208 -6.03 -11.74 10.33
CA ILE A 208 -5.91 -10.92 11.53
C ILE A 208 -6.90 -11.43 12.58
N LEU A 209 -6.41 -11.88 13.74
CA LEU A 209 -7.20 -12.38 14.86
C LEU A 209 -7.35 -11.31 15.94
N VAL A 210 -8.56 -10.78 16.12
CA VAL A 210 -8.85 -9.66 17.03
C VAL A 210 -9.13 -10.13 18.45
N TYR A 211 -9.99 -11.14 18.64
CA TYR A 211 -10.34 -11.69 19.96
C TYR A 211 -10.25 -13.22 19.96
N ALA A 212 -9.07 -13.76 19.76
CA ALA A 212 -8.82 -15.20 19.67
C ALA A 212 -8.13 -15.77 20.93
N GLY A 213 -8.33 -15.18 22.09
CA GLY A 213 -7.70 -15.59 23.33
C GLY A 213 -6.18 -15.46 23.29
N ARG A 214 -5.45 -16.58 23.37
CA ARG A 214 -3.98 -16.59 23.31
C ARG A 214 -3.41 -16.37 21.91
N ASP A 215 -4.24 -16.54 20.88
CA ASP A 215 -3.84 -16.38 19.48
C ASP A 215 -4.16 -14.98 18.94
N THR A 216 -4.68 -14.09 19.81
CA THR A 216 -4.90 -12.68 19.48
C THR A 216 -3.57 -11.99 19.21
N HIS A 217 -3.45 -11.38 18.05
CA HIS A 217 -2.29 -10.57 17.65
C HIS A 217 -2.65 -9.12 17.30
N CYS A 218 -3.90 -8.72 17.51
CA CYS A 218 -4.35 -7.35 17.30
C CYS A 218 -4.53 -6.63 18.64
N PHE A 219 -3.79 -5.54 18.85
CA PHE A 219 -3.91 -4.72 20.07
C PHE A 219 -5.16 -3.86 20.06
N ARG A 220 -5.53 -3.36 18.90
CA ARG A 220 -6.65 -2.47 18.69
C ARG A 220 -7.24 -2.69 17.33
N PHE A 221 -8.58 -2.67 17.25
CA PHE A 221 -9.32 -2.73 16.00
C PHE A 221 -10.56 -1.85 16.11
N ASP A 222 -10.68 -0.90 15.19
CA ASP A 222 -11.86 -0.04 15.03
C ASP A 222 -12.44 -0.29 13.64
N VAL A 223 -13.75 -0.45 13.51
CA VAL A 223 -14.44 -0.56 12.24
C VAL A 223 -15.58 0.45 12.14
N ARG A 224 -15.70 1.06 10.99
CA ARG A 224 -16.70 2.09 10.69
C ARG A 224 -17.36 1.78 9.36
N ALA A 225 -18.68 1.79 9.32
CA ALA A 225 -19.46 1.74 8.09
C ALA A 225 -20.05 3.14 7.85
N ASP A 226 -19.79 3.74 6.69
CA ASP A 226 -20.28 5.05 6.32
C ASP A 226 -21.35 4.91 5.23
N GLY A 227 -22.61 5.14 5.61
CA GLY A 227 -23.73 5.12 4.68
C GLY A 227 -23.85 6.35 3.80
N HIS A 228 -23.12 7.43 4.09
CA HIS A 228 -23.14 8.67 3.28
C HIS A 228 -22.02 8.67 2.23
N GLN A 229 -21.99 7.62 1.43
CA GLN A 229 -21.10 7.49 0.27
C GLN A 229 -21.95 7.46 -1.01
N PRO A 230 -21.44 7.99 -2.13
CA PRO A 230 -22.13 7.94 -3.42
C PRO A 230 -22.44 6.49 -3.86
N ASP A 231 -23.62 6.32 -4.45
CA ASP A 231 -24.06 5.04 -5.03
C ASP A 231 -23.54 4.87 -6.46
N ALA A 232 -23.27 5.98 -7.14
CA ALA A 232 -22.77 6.00 -8.51
C ALA A 232 -21.96 7.28 -8.78
N VAL A 233 -21.17 7.23 -9.86
CA VAL A 233 -20.44 8.37 -10.39
C VAL A 233 -21.07 8.79 -11.72
N GLY A 234 -21.55 10.03 -11.80
CA GLY A 234 -22.18 10.57 -13.00
C GLY A 234 -21.26 11.51 -13.77
N TYR A 235 -21.32 11.49 -15.09
CA TYR A 235 -20.64 12.44 -15.95
C TYR A 235 -21.43 12.74 -17.23
N ASP A 236 -21.13 13.86 -17.86
CA ASP A 236 -21.76 14.28 -19.10
C ASP A 236 -20.79 14.15 -20.27
N VAL A 237 -21.24 13.52 -21.35
CA VAL A 237 -20.50 13.45 -22.61
C VAL A 237 -21.07 14.50 -23.56
N ALA A 238 -20.23 15.45 -23.98
CA ALA A 238 -20.61 16.43 -24.98
C ALA A 238 -20.72 15.72 -26.36
N PRO A 239 -21.86 15.83 -27.05
CA PRO A 239 -21.99 15.22 -28.35
C PRO A 239 -21.15 15.98 -29.40
N GLU A 240 -20.68 15.28 -30.44
CA GLU A 240 -19.81 15.84 -31.51
C GLU A 240 -20.45 16.99 -32.30
N THR A 241 -21.76 17.14 -32.30
CA THR A 241 -22.47 18.20 -32.99
C THR A 241 -23.78 18.58 -32.28
N GLY A 242 -23.78 19.73 -31.60
CA GLY A 242 -24.98 20.55 -31.33
C GLY A 242 -26.19 19.96 -30.60
N SER A 243 -26.14 18.71 -30.16
CA SER A 243 -27.16 18.07 -29.32
C SER A 243 -26.91 18.30 -27.83
N GLU A 244 -27.90 18.02 -27.02
CA GLU A 244 -27.75 18.11 -25.55
C GLU A 244 -26.71 17.08 -25.04
N PRO A 245 -25.97 17.39 -23.97
CA PRO A 245 -25.04 16.45 -23.32
C PRO A 245 -25.75 15.15 -22.96
N VAL A 246 -25.11 14.02 -23.24
CA VAL A 246 -25.59 12.70 -22.82
C VAL A 246 -25.08 12.43 -21.42
N HIS A 247 -26.02 12.21 -20.52
CA HIS A 247 -25.77 11.92 -19.12
C HIS A 247 -25.52 10.42 -18.92
N GLN A 248 -24.46 10.07 -18.18
CA GLN A 248 -24.14 8.70 -17.84
C GLN A 248 -23.87 8.58 -16.35
N ASP A 249 -24.42 7.52 -15.74
CA ASP A 249 -24.18 7.14 -14.34
C ASP A 249 -23.50 5.78 -14.32
N VAL A 250 -22.31 5.71 -13.72
CA VAL A 250 -21.49 4.52 -13.60
C VAL A 250 -21.60 3.96 -12.20
N GLN A 251 -22.08 2.73 -12.11
CA GLN A 251 -22.13 1.96 -10.87
C GLN A 251 -20.77 1.32 -10.58
N PRO A 252 -20.46 1.00 -9.30
CA PRO A 252 -19.32 0.16 -8.96
C PRO A 252 -19.38 -1.20 -9.69
N ASP A 253 -18.22 -1.65 -10.16
CA ASP A 253 -18.06 -2.93 -10.85
C ASP A 253 -16.84 -3.66 -10.26
N VAL A 254 -16.99 -4.11 -9.02
CA VAL A 254 -15.96 -4.83 -8.26
C VAL A 254 -16.57 -5.99 -7.49
N PRO A 255 -15.81 -7.07 -7.27
CA PRO A 255 -16.24 -8.19 -6.43
C PRO A 255 -16.63 -7.75 -5.03
N SER A 256 -17.63 -8.41 -4.45
CA SER A 256 -18.05 -8.20 -3.08
C SER A 256 -17.06 -8.88 -2.12
N LEU A 257 -16.54 -8.15 -1.16
CA LEU A 257 -15.67 -8.66 -0.09
C LEU A 257 -16.46 -9.24 1.09
N GLY A 258 -17.72 -9.64 0.89
CA GLY A 258 -18.58 -10.22 1.90
C GLY A 258 -19.80 -10.87 1.28
N THR A 259 -20.71 -11.35 2.12
CA THR A 259 -21.93 -12.04 1.68
C THR A 259 -23.07 -11.09 1.32
N GLU A 260 -23.02 -9.83 1.79
CA GLU A 260 -24.03 -8.79 1.57
C GLU A 260 -23.35 -7.48 1.18
N PRO A 261 -23.56 -6.97 -0.06
CA PRO A 261 -22.99 -5.68 -0.48
C PRO A 261 -23.39 -4.53 0.46
N ALA A 262 -22.48 -3.62 0.76
CA ALA A 262 -22.71 -2.55 1.71
C ALA A 262 -23.71 -1.47 1.23
N ASP A 263 -24.04 -1.48 -0.06
CA ASP A 263 -25.03 -0.62 -0.73
C ASP A 263 -26.39 -1.30 -0.91
N SER A 264 -26.55 -2.56 -0.44
CA SER A 264 -27.78 -3.35 -0.61
C SER A 264 -28.98 -2.87 0.21
N VAL A 265 -28.76 -1.97 1.18
CA VAL A 265 -29.83 -1.48 2.07
C VAL A 265 -30.70 -0.48 1.32
N ASP A 266 -31.93 -0.89 1.02
CA ASP A 266 -32.95 0.02 0.48
C ASP A 266 -33.35 1.05 1.55
N SER A 267 -32.84 2.26 1.41
CA SER A 267 -33.16 3.38 2.30
C SER A 267 -34.48 4.07 1.95
N GLY A 268 -35.08 3.74 0.80
CA GLY A 268 -36.21 4.48 0.22
C GLY A 268 -35.86 5.89 -0.25
N LEU A 269 -34.56 6.25 -0.24
CA LEU A 269 -34.04 7.54 -0.72
C LEU A 269 -33.65 7.46 -2.19
N SER A 270 -33.62 8.62 -2.86
CA SER A 270 -33.06 8.70 -4.22
C SER A 270 -31.58 8.37 -4.19
N PRO A 271 -31.02 7.70 -5.23
CA PRO A 271 -29.59 7.41 -5.30
C PRO A 271 -28.73 8.67 -5.16
N PHE A 272 -27.68 8.57 -4.37
CA PHE A 272 -26.69 9.63 -4.25
C PHE A 272 -25.66 9.48 -5.39
N ILE A 273 -25.73 10.37 -6.39
CA ILE A 273 -24.84 10.36 -7.54
C ILE A 273 -23.82 11.46 -7.40
N TRP A 274 -22.54 11.09 -7.36
CA TRP A 274 -21.45 12.07 -7.38
C TRP A 274 -21.13 12.48 -8.80
N ARG A 275 -21.26 13.78 -9.10
CA ARG A 275 -21.02 14.31 -10.44
C ARG A 275 -19.56 14.65 -10.64
N LEU A 276 -18.95 14.10 -11.71
CA LEU A 276 -17.62 14.47 -12.13
C LEU A 276 -17.66 15.83 -12.86
N ASP A 277 -16.87 16.75 -12.37
CA ASP A 277 -16.52 18.00 -13.05
C ASP A 277 -15.05 17.89 -13.49
N ARG A 278 -14.83 17.33 -14.68
CA ARG A 278 -13.47 17.18 -15.22
C ARG A 278 -13.30 18.12 -16.43
N PRO A 279 -12.55 19.22 -16.27
CA PRO A 279 -12.26 20.10 -17.39
C PRO A 279 -11.24 19.46 -18.34
N GLY A 280 -11.46 19.55 -19.63
CA GLY A 280 -10.51 19.19 -20.68
C GLY A 280 -11.04 18.21 -21.72
N SER A 281 -10.31 18.05 -22.81
CA SER A 281 -10.60 17.09 -23.87
C SER A 281 -10.03 15.72 -23.50
N VAL A 282 -10.83 14.90 -22.84
CA VAL A 282 -10.52 13.51 -22.50
C VAL A 282 -11.37 12.62 -23.40
N SER A 283 -10.84 11.50 -23.86
CA SER A 283 -11.64 10.54 -24.63
C SER A 283 -12.81 9.99 -23.79
N ALA A 284 -13.91 9.58 -24.45
CA ALA A 284 -15.03 8.98 -23.75
C ALA A 284 -14.62 7.69 -23.00
N ALA A 285 -13.72 6.91 -23.57
CA ALA A 285 -13.19 5.70 -22.95
C ALA A 285 -12.37 6.00 -21.68
N GLU A 286 -11.54 7.03 -21.71
CA GLU A 286 -10.76 7.47 -20.55
C GLU A 286 -11.66 8.04 -19.45
N LEU A 287 -12.71 8.77 -19.82
CA LEU A 287 -13.67 9.31 -18.87
C LEU A 287 -14.49 8.19 -18.19
N ASP A 288 -14.91 7.17 -18.96
CA ASP A 288 -15.61 6.00 -18.43
C ASP A 288 -14.71 5.19 -17.48
N ALA A 289 -13.46 4.91 -17.86
CA ALA A 289 -12.51 4.19 -17.05
C ALA A 289 -12.23 4.92 -15.72
N TYR A 290 -12.02 6.23 -15.79
CA TYR A 290 -11.84 7.08 -14.59
C TYR A 290 -13.09 7.08 -13.69
N ALA A 291 -14.29 7.24 -14.27
CA ALA A 291 -15.55 7.24 -13.54
C ALA A 291 -15.79 5.88 -12.86
N ARG A 292 -15.50 4.77 -13.55
CA ARG A 292 -15.57 3.41 -13.01
C ARG A 292 -14.60 3.19 -11.85
N GLY A 293 -13.34 3.56 -12.03
CA GLY A 293 -12.35 3.50 -10.96
C GLY A 293 -12.79 4.29 -9.74
N ARG A 294 -13.36 5.48 -9.95
CA ARG A 294 -13.88 6.31 -8.86
C ARG A 294 -15.11 5.72 -8.18
N ALA A 295 -16.03 5.12 -8.94
CA ALA A 295 -17.18 4.41 -8.38
C ALA A 295 -16.74 3.20 -7.53
N ASN A 296 -15.75 2.44 -8.01
CA ASN A 296 -15.16 1.31 -7.29
C ASN A 296 -14.56 1.74 -5.94
N GLU A 297 -13.78 2.82 -5.92
CA GLU A 297 -13.22 3.39 -4.68
C GLU A 297 -14.33 3.82 -3.69
N LEU A 298 -15.36 4.51 -4.19
CA LEU A 298 -16.47 5.00 -3.37
C LEU A 298 -17.37 3.87 -2.85
N SER A 299 -17.32 2.68 -3.45
CA SER A 299 -18.04 1.50 -2.97
C SER A 299 -17.45 0.94 -1.66
N MET A 300 -16.20 1.29 -1.33
CA MET A 300 -15.52 0.87 -0.10
C MET A 300 -16.04 1.62 1.12
N ARG A 301 -17.30 1.33 1.51
CA ARG A 301 -18.06 2.02 2.56
C ARG A 301 -17.68 1.60 3.98
N VAL A 302 -17.06 0.44 4.13
CA VAL A 302 -16.58 -0.08 5.42
C VAL A 302 -15.07 0.13 5.49
N ARG A 303 -14.63 0.84 6.52
CA ARG A 303 -13.23 1.12 6.79
C ARG A 303 -12.86 0.66 8.18
N ALA A 304 -11.78 -0.09 8.29
CA ALA A 304 -11.24 -0.51 9.57
C ALA A 304 -9.83 0.04 9.78
N GLN A 305 -9.45 0.24 11.02
CA GLN A 305 -8.12 0.64 11.46
C GLN A 305 -7.72 -0.19 12.67
N GLY A 306 -6.46 -0.52 12.76
CA GLY A 306 -5.98 -1.31 13.89
C GLY A 306 -4.46 -1.30 14.01
N GLU A 307 -3.99 -2.04 15.01
CA GLU A 307 -2.57 -2.21 15.30
C GLU A 307 -2.29 -3.66 15.67
N LEU A 308 -1.36 -4.30 14.98
CA LEU A 308 -0.89 -5.66 15.22
C LEU A 308 0.38 -5.67 16.07
N ASP A 309 0.52 -6.72 16.89
CA ASP A 309 1.81 -7.23 17.29
C ASP A 309 2.41 -8.00 16.09
N GLY A 310 3.34 -7.38 15.38
CA GLY A 310 3.93 -7.97 14.17
C GLY A 310 4.69 -9.28 14.47
N SER A 311 5.28 -9.43 15.68
CA SER A 311 5.93 -10.66 16.08
C SER A 311 4.94 -11.81 16.29
N LEU A 312 3.75 -11.51 16.79
CA LEU A 312 2.67 -12.49 16.95
C LEU A 312 1.97 -12.82 15.63
N TYR A 313 1.78 -11.82 14.77
CA TYR A 313 1.24 -12.01 13.43
C TYR A 313 2.20 -12.84 12.57
N GLY A 314 3.51 -12.57 12.65
CA GLY A 314 4.56 -13.39 12.06
C GLY A 314 4.75 -13.21 10.56
N HIS A 315 4.16 -12.18 9.99
CA HIS A 315 4.24 -11.80 8.58
C HIS A 315 4.28 -10.28 8.42
N VAL A 316 4.72 -9.80 7.28
CA VAL A 316 4.58 -8.41 6.85
C VAL A 316 3.23 -8.23 6.18
N LEU A 317 2.35 -7.42 6.76
CA LEU A 317 1.06 -7.09 6.15
C LEU A 317 1.28 -6.19 4.92
N ARG A 318 0.80 -6.64 3.75
CA ARG A 318 1.09 -6.01 2.46
C ARG A 318 -0.08 -5.18 1.96
N VAL A 319 0.23 -3.99 1.49
CA VAL A 319 -0.69 -3.06 0.85
C VAL A 319 -1.15 -3.60 -0.51
N GLY A 320 -2.41 -3.31 -0.87
CA GLY A 320 -2.97 -3.67 -2.18
C GLY A 320 -3.27 -5.16 -2.34
N LEU A 321 -3.47 -5.89 -1.24
CA LEU A 321 -3.87 -7.29 -1.20
C LEU A 321 -4.99 -7.52 -0.18
N PRO A 322 -5.83 -8.56 -0.37
CA PRO A 322 -6.83 -8.94 0.61
C PRO A 322 -6.22 -9.51 1.89
N VAL A 323 -6.94 -9.38 3.00
CA VAL A 323 -6.60 -9.97 4.31
C VAL A 323 -7.88 -10.40 5.02
N GLY A 324 -7.86 -11.56 5.67
CA GLY A 324 -8.94 -12.00 6.55
C GLY A 324 -8.93 -11.25 7.87
N VAL A 325 -10.11 -10.98 8.44
CA VAL A 325 -10.27 -10.45 9.81
C VAL A 325 -11.30 -11.31 10.53
N ASP A 326 -10.91 -11.90 11.65
CA ASP A 326 -11.77 -12.75 12.48
C ASP A 326 -11.87 -12.24 13.93
N GLY A 327 -12.98 -12.54 14.61
CA GLY A 327 -13.20 -12.22 16.01
C GLY A 327 -13.92 -10.91 16.29
N ILE A 328 -14.47 -10.25 15.26
CA ILE A 328 -15.20 -8.97 15.41
C ILE A 328 -16.71 -9.06 15.14
N GLY A 329 -17.24 -10.29 15.09
CA GLY A 329 -18.65 -10.59 14.89
C GLY A 329 -19.05 -10.76 13.43
N THR A 330 -20.04 -11.62 13.19
CA THR A 330 -20.41 -12.15 11.86
C THR A 330 -20.77 -11.12 10.81
N THR A 331 -21.17 -9.92 11.20
CA THR A 331 -21.49 -8.85 10.25
C THR A 331 -20.23 -8.16 9.72
N MET A 332 -19.22 -7.97 10.57
CA MET A 332 -18.03 -7.19 10.23
C MET A 332 -16.81 -8.06 9.92
N GLN A 333 -16.74 -9.31 10.41
CA GLN A 333 -15.66 -10.22 10.06
C GLN A 333 -15.75 -10.67 8.60
N GLY A 334 -14.60 -11.09 8.03
CA GLY A 334 -14.49 -11.50 6.63
C GLY A 334 -13.25 -10.92 5.96
N ILE A 335 -13.27 -10.89 4.63
CA ILE A 335 -12.15 -10.37 3.82
C ILE A 335 -12.23 -8.85 3.75
N TYR A 336 -11.09 -8.21 3.93
CA TYR A 336 -10.82 -6.78 3.76
C TYR A 336 -9.69 -6.58 2.76
N TYR A 337 -9.56 -5.37 2.22
CA TYR A 337 -8.47 -4.96 1.33
C TYR A 337 -7.54 -3.99 2.06
N VAL A 338 -6.23 -4.22 2.01
CA VAL A 338 -5.25 -3.41 2.75
C VAL A 338 -4.97 -2.11 2.01
N ASP A 339 -5.34 -0.98 2.61
CA ASP A 339 -5.17 0.38 2.08
C ASP A 339 -3.80 0.97 2.41
N SER A 340 -3.41 0.86 3.67
CA SER A 340 -2.12 1.34 4.15
C SER A 340 -1.64 0.55 5.35
N VAL A 341 -0.32 0.49 5.51
CA VAL A 341 0.35 -0.12 6.67
C VAL A 341 1.52 0.76 7.09
N THR A 342 1.64 0.96 8.38
CA THR A 342 2.81 1.60 9.01
C THR A 342 3.53 0.57 9.86
N HIS A 343 4.77 0.27 9.51
CA HIS A 343 5.65 -0.67 10.22
C HIS A 343 6.57 0.09 11.16
N VAL A 344 6.59 -0.29 12.44
CA VAL A 344 7.43 0.35 13.45
C VAL A 344 8.23 -0.71 14.22
N PHE A 345 9.55 -0.63 14.18
CA PHE A 345 10.43 -1.34 15.09
C PHE A 345 10.97 -0.36 16.12
N SER A 346 10.79 -0.68 17.38
CA SER A 346 11.24 0.12 18.51
C SER A 346 11.62 -0.78 19.69
N VAL A 347 11.92 -0.16 20.83
CA VAL A 347 12.14 -0.90 22.09
C VAL A 347 10.91 -1.68 22.56
N ASP A 348 9.73 -1.31 22.09
CA ASP A 348 8.46 -2.01 22.38
C ASP A 348 8.18 -3.18 21.45
N GLY A 349 9.10 -3.47 20.53
CA GLY A 349 8.98 -4.54 19.53
C GLY A 349 8.52 -4.06 18.16
N TYR A 350 8.06 -5.00 17.33
CA TYR A 350 7.56 -4.76 15.98
C TYR A 350 6.04 -4.59 15.99
N ARG A 351 5.56 -3.49 15.42
CA ARG A 351 4.14 -3.14 15.32
C ARG A 351 3.78 -2.78 13.88
N GLU A 352 2.57 -3.15 13.48
CA GLU A 352 1.97 -2.82 12.19
C GLU A 352 0.63 -2.13 12.40
N SER A 353 0.59 -0.81 12.18
CA SER A 353 -0.67 -0.06 12.18
C SER A 353 -1.23 -0.06 10.76
N PHE A 354 -2.52 -0.37 10.60
CA PHE A 354 -3.11 -0.57 9.29
C PHE A 354 -4.44 0.17 9.10
N THR A 355 -4.77 0.43 7.83
CA THR A 355 -6.10 0.80 7.37
C THR A 355 -6.58 -0.23 6.36
N LEU A 356 -7.80 -0.73 6.55
CA LEU A 356 -8.45 -1.71 5.69
C LEU A 356 -9.74 -1.14 5.10
N LEU A 357 -10.08 -1.58 3.89
CA LEU A 357 -11.29 -1.21 3.16
C LEU A 357 -12.14 -2.44 2.88
N ARG A 358 -13.47 -2.24 2.80
CA ARG A 358 -14.42 -3.28 2.45
C ARG A 358 -15.68 -2.67 1.85
N ASN A 359 -16.26 -3.36 0.86
CA ASN A 359 -17.48 -2.95 0.18
C ASN A 359 -18.71 -3.80 0.55
N ALA A 360 -18.62 -4.61 1.61
CA ALA A 360 -19.67 -5.55 1.96
C ALA A 360 -19.73 -5.85 3.47
N TYR A 361 -20.81 -6.47 3.90
CA TYR A 361 -21.02 -7.09 5.20
C TYR A 361 -21.02 -8.61 5.09
N GLY A 362 -20.99 -9.27 6.25
CA GLY A 362 -21.14 -10.72 6.36
C GLY A 362 -19.85 -11.49 6.18
N ASP A 363 -19.73 -12.59 6.91
CA ASP A 363 -18.56 -13.45 6.93
C ASP A 363 -18.41 -14.22 5.62
N ASN A 364 -17.25 -14.13 5.01
CA ASN A 364 -16.83 -14.88 3.81
C ASN A 364 -15.44 -15.52 3.95
N LEU A 365 -14.97 -15.72 5.20
CA LEU A 365 -13.73 -16.45 5.44
C LEU A 365 -13.88 -17.92 5.02
N GLU A 366 -12.90 -18.49 4.36
CA GLU A 366 -12.89 -19.88 3.98
C GLU A 366 -12.93 -20.78 5.23
N GLY A 367 -13.91 -21.65 5.30
CA GLY A 367 -14.06 -22.62 6.38
C GLY A 367 -15.27 -22.43 7.27
N GLY A 368 -16.00 -21.32 7.19
CA GLY A 368 -17.31 -21.12 7.90
C GLY A 368 -17.29 -21.32 9.42
N THR A 369 -16.12 -21.49 10.01
CA THR A 369 -15.93 -21.61 11.45
C THR A 369 -14.90 -20.56 11.84
N SER A 370 -15.39 -19.48 12.44
CA SER A 370 -14.54 -18.63 13.26
C SER A 370 -13.60 -19.53 14.07
N VAL A 371 -12.32 -19.24 14.08
CA VAL A 371 -11.32 -19.94 14.94
C VAL A 371 -11.82 -20.00 16.39
N LEU A 372 -12.70 -19.06 16.76
CA LEU A 372 -13.36 -18.97 18.06
C LEU A 372 -14.51 -19.99 18.28
N ALA A 373 -15.08 -20.59 17.25
CA ALA A 373 -16.17 -21.59 17.41
C ALA A 373 -15.67 -22.91 18.05
N GLY A 374 -14.38 -23.13 18.15
CA GLY A 374 -13.74 -24.28 18.79
C GLY A 374 -13.21 -24.04 20.22
N VAL A 375 -13.35 -22.83 20.78
CA VAL A 375 -12.75 -22.43 22.07
C VAL A 375 -13.77 -22.17 23.18
N LEU A 376 -15.06 -22.32 22.93
CA LEU A 376 -16.14 -22.24 23.94
C LEU A 376 -16.53 -23.61 24.46
#